data_041bd1b6858b693910a8ee179fd86581
#
_entry.id   041bd1b6858b693910a8ee179fd86581
#
_cell.length_a   1.000
_cell.length_b   1.000
_cell.length_c   1.000
_cell.angle_alpha   90.00
_cell.angle_beta   90.00
_cell.angle_gamma   90.00
#
_symmetry.space_group_name_H-M   'P 1'
#
loop_
_entity.id
_entity.type
_entity.pdbx_description
1 polymer ?
#
loop_
_entity_poly.entity_id
_entity_poly.type
_entity_poly.pdbx_seq_one_letter_code
_entity_poly.pdbx_strand_id
1 'polypeptide(L)'
;MFEMFPNFWTPVLPIAEIGTDPVAVELAGESLVLFCNSAGQFAALLDRCPHRGAPLSRGQVTEDGCLECPYHGWQFATDGACTRVPFNSLNPTQLSKFSVVSFPTRVIAGMLWIFTGTENVSELQLPSSLLEADDRYVIHHEIWNAHWTRAIDISLDYLHIPVVHRNSFGAELNDIAHKDAICASQQRFAIAQISITATADGMTVTNRLNTLPSGIEIDWHQPNNVVLNLDGMPLLPHFFAIPINAQQMRFMQVILPNPGVDRNSFNFDDFFAASLDDRTMIESQIGEVPNTTEGCHVPTDEPSLRFRRWYYRTVKKQSIETIQGTSVN
;
A
#
# COMPACT_ATOMS: atom_id res chain seq x y z
N MET A 1 -14.76 11.39 0.90
CA MET A 1 -13.66 10.88 0.03
C MET A 1 -12.83 9.88 0.79
N PHE A 2 -12.33 8.86 0.12
CA PHE A 2 -11.48 7.79 0.70
C PHE A 2 -12.12 7.05 1.89
N GLU A 3 -13.40 6.75 1.83
CA GLU A 3 -14.16 6.16 2.94
C GLU A 3 -13.57 4.85 3.47
N MET A 4 -12.86 4.09 2.61
CA MET A 4 -12.22 2.84 3.00
C MET A 4 -10.82 2.98 3.57
N PHE A 5 -10.20 4.17 3.45
CA PHE A 5 -8.81 4.40 3.82
C PHE A 5 -8.56 5.89 4.12
N PRO A 6 -9.29 6.50 5.07
CA PRO A 6 -9.26 7.93 5.34
C PRO A 6 -8.06 8.36 6.16
N ASN A 7 -7.44 9.49 5.80
CA ASN A 7 -6.40 10.18 6.55
C ASN A 7 -5.09 9.39 6.76
N PHE A 8 -4.67 8.64 5.74
CA PHE A 8 -3.40 7.93 5.73
C PHE A 8 -2.53 8.33 4.56
N TRP A 9 -1.22 8.22 4.74
CA TRP A 9 -0.27 8.21 3.65
C TRP A 9 -0.16 6.80 3.04
N THR A 10 -0.12 6.73 1.71
CA THR A 10 0.13 5.47 0.98
C THR A 10 0.87 5.76 -0.32
N PRO A 11 1.80 4.89 -0.76
CA PRO A 11 2.33 5.00 -2.12
C PRO A 11 1.22 4.66 -3.11
N VAL A 12 1.30 5.17 -4.33
CA VAL A 12 0.28 4.92 -5.35
C VAL A 12 0.89 4.32 -6.62
N LEU A 13 1.93 4.94 -7.14
CA LEU A 13 2.68 4.48 -8.31
C LEU A 13 4.16 4.81 -8.20
N PRO A 14 5.05 4.05 -8.88
CA PRO A 14 6.40 4.50 -9.17
C PRO A 14 6.37 5.80 -9.98
N ILE A 15 7.21 6.77 -9.62
CA ILE A 15 7.29 8.04 -10.37
C ILE A 15 7.72 7.84 -11.82
N ALA A 16 8.44 6.76 -12.13
CA ALA A 16 8.83 6.39 -13.48
C ALA A 16 7.64 6.07 -14.41
N GLU A 17 6.48 5.77 -13.84
CA GLU A 17 5.23 5.50 -14.58
C GLU A 17 4.37 6.77 -14.76
N ILE A 18 4.77 7.89 -14.15
CA ILE A 18 4.10 9.18 -14.28
C ILE A 18 4.93 10.04 -15.25
N GLY A 19 4.61 9.90 -16.53
CA GLY A 19 5.30 10.59 -17.62
C GLY A 19 4.81 12.03 -17.85
N THR A 20 4.87 12.45 -19.11
CA THR A 20 4.38 13.77 -19.55
C THR A 20 2.86 13.85 -19.66
N ASP A 21 2.20 12.70 -19.82
CA ASP A 21 0.75 12.60 -19.91
C ASP A 21 0.14 12.37 -18.51
N PRO A 22 -1.06 12.91 -18.25
CA PRO A 22 -1.77 12.64 -17.01
C PRO A 22 -2.15 11.16 -16.87
N VAL A 23 -1.98 10.60 -15.67
CA VAL A 23 -2.26 9.19 -15.39
C VAL A 23 -3.50 9.07 -14.50
N ALA A 24 -4.51 8.32 -14.94
CA ALA A 24 -5.67 7.98 -14.13
C ALA A 24 -5.34 6.87 -13.15
N VAL A 25 -5.70 7.05 -11.88
CA VAL A 25 -5.63 5.99 -10.87
C VAL A 25 -6.89 5.99 -10.01
N GLU A 26 -7.23 4.83 -9.50
CA GLU A 26 -8.24 4.69 -8.45
C GLU A 26 -7.53 4.39 -7.12
N LEU A 27 -7.87 5.13 -6.08
CA LEU A 27 -7.33 4.95 -4.74
C LEU A 27 -8.48 4.99 -3.73
N ALA A 28 -8.68 3.88 -3.02
CA ALA A 28 -9.72 3.74 -2.00
C ALA A 28 -11.12 4.18 -2.45
N GLY A 29 -11.47 3.87 -3.72
CA GLY A 29 -12.75 4.19 -4.35
C GLY A 29 -12.85 5.60 -4.95
N GLU A 30 -11.79 6.40 -4.89
CA GLU A 30 -11.76 7.72 -5.51
C GLU A 30 -10.93 7.73 -6.79
N SER A 31 -11.46 8.35 -7.84
CA SER A 31 -10.72 8.53 -9.10
C SER A 31 -9.81 9.75 -9.01
N LEU A 32 -8.53 9.54 -9.19
CA LEU A 32 -7.50 10.57 -9.15
C LEU A 32 -6.80 10.71 -10.50
N VAL A 33 -6.31 11.90 -10.80
CA VAL A 33 -5.37 12.15 -11.87
C VAL A 33 -4.01 12.51 -11.27
N LEU A 34 -2.98 11.79 -11.68
CA LEU A 34 -1.59 12.07 -11.34
C LEU A 34 -0.91 12.72 -12.53
N PHE A 35 -0.10 13.73 -12.30
CA PHE A 35 0.72 14.35 -13.35
C PHE A 35 1.99 14.97 -12.79
N CYS A 36 2.96 15.15 -13.66
CA CYS A 36 4.19 15.87 -13.36
C CYS A 36 4.23 17.13 -14.23
N ASN A 37 4.44 18.29 -13.59
CA ASN A 37 4.56 19.54 -14.35
C ASN A 37 5.97 19.71 -14.95
N SER A 38 6.14 20.74 -15.78
CA SER A 38 7.42 21.07 -16.43
C SER A 38 8.57 21.40 -15.45
N ALA A 39 8.24 21.73 -14.20
CA ALA A 39 9.23 21.97 -13.13
C ALA A 39 9.59 20.68 -12.34
N GLY A 40 9.08 19.51 -12.75
CA GLY A 40 9.32 18.24 -12.05
C GLY A 40 8.51 18.06 -10.77
N GLN A 41 7.45 18.84 -10.57
CA GLN A 41 6.56 18.70 -9.42
C GLN A 41 5.44 17.73 -9.73
N PHE A 42 5.30 16.70 -8.90
CA PHE A 42 4.19 15.75 -8.96
C PHE A 42 2.97 16.27 -8.22
N ALA A 43 1.81 16.05 -8.81
CA ALA A 43 0.53 16.44 -8.24
C ALA A 43 -0.51 15.33 -8.36
N ALA A 44 -1.46 15.33 -7.43
CA ALA A 44 -2.63 14.46 -7.43
C ALA A 44 -3.89 15.33 -7.26
N LEU A 45 -4.79 15.28 -8.22
CA LEU A 45 -6.07 15.96 -8.17
C LEU A 45 -7.21 14.96 -8.30
N LEU A 46 -8.41 15.34 -7.85
CA LEU A 46 -9.63 14.59 -8.15
C LEU A 46 -9.81 14.55 -9.68
N ASP A 47 -9.99 13.36 -10.26
CA ASP A 47 -10.11 13.19 -11.72
C ASP A 47 -11.48 13.60 -12.24
N ARG A 48 -11.86 14.84 -11.93
CA ARG A 48 -13.16 15.38 -12.32
C ARG A 48 -13.13 16.89 -12.49
N CYS A 49 -13.31 17.34 -13.72
CA CYS A 49 -13.42 18.76 -14.01
C CYS A 49 -14.69 19.37 -13.36
N PRO A 50 -14.58 20.48 -12.60
CA PRO A 50 -15.72 21.09 -11.89
C PRO A 50 -16.76 21.67 -12.85
N HIS A 51 -16.42 21.92 -14.12
CA HIS A 51 -17.33 22.48 -15.10
C HIS A 51 -18.45 21.49 -15.45
N ARG A 52 -18.11 20.30 -15.99
CA ARG A 52 -19.08 19.30 -16.47
C ARG A 52 -18.66 17.86 -16.18
N GLY A 53 -17.77 17.64 -15.22
CA GLY A 53 -17.42 16.31 -14.73
C GLY A 53 -16.55 15.47 -15.67
N ALA A 54 -15.95 16.08 -16.72
CA ALA A 54 -15.04 15.35 -17.60
C ALA A 54 -13.80 14.86 -16.84
N PRO A 55 -13.31 13.64 -17.09
CA PRO A 55 -12.05 13.15 -16.51
C PRO A 55 -10.90 14.04 -16.98
N LEU A 56 -10.13 14.57 -16.02
CA LEU A 56 -8.97 15.41 -16.29
C LEU A 56 -7.79 14.59 -16.78
N SER A 57 -7.73 13.31 -16.42
CA SER A 57 -6.75 12.34 -16.88
C SER A 57 -6.77 12.09 -18.39
N ARG A 58 -7.83 12.48 -19.08
CA ARG A 58 -7.93 12.44 -20.55
C ARG A 58 -7.45 13.73 -21.21
N GLY A 59 -6.99 14.69 -20.42
CA GLY A 59 -6.44 15.96 -20.89
C GLY A 59 -4.94 15.87 -21.16
N GLN A 60 -4.28 16.99 -20.96
CA GLN A 60 -2.84 17.13 -21.19
C GLN A 60 -2.22 18.08 -20.17
N VAL A 61 -0.91 17.95 -19.95
CA VAL A 61 -0.15 18.96 -19.22
C VAL A 61 0.34 20.02 -20.20
N THR A 62 0.03 21.28 -19.95
CA THR A 62 0.46 22.40 -20.79
C THR A 62 1.93 22.75 -20.59
N GLU A 63 2.52 23.52 -21.51
CA GLU A 63 3.90 24.02 -21.36
C GLU A 63 4.11 24.82 -20.08
N ASP A 64 3.07 25.53 -19.61
CA ASP A 64 3.06 26.27 -18.34
C ASP A 64 2.91 25.35 -17.12
N GLY A 65 2.84 24.03 -17.31
CA GLY A 65 2.76 23.02 -16.24
C GLY A 65 1.38 22.88 -15.60
N CYS A 66 0.33 23.37 -16.23
CA CYS A 66 -1.05 23.20 -15.78
C CYS A 66 -1.70 21.97 -16.42
N LEU A 67 -2.60 21.31 -15.69
CA LEU A 67 -3.44 20.24 -16.23
C LEU A 67 -4.63 20.86 -16.99
N GLU A 68 -4.74 20.57 -18.28
CA GLU A 68 -5.81 21.08 -19.13
C GLU A 68 -6.93 20.07 -19.33
N CYS A 69 -8.16 20.48 -19.05
CA CYS A 69 -9.36 19.67 -19.26
C CYS A 69 -9.60 19.39 -20.76
N PRO A 70 -9.81 18.15 -21.19
CA PRO A 70 -9.96 17.79 -22.60
C PRO A 70 -11.24 18.32 -23.25
N TYR A 71 -12.20 18.80 -22.43
CA TYR A 71 -13.51 19.16 -22.94
C TYR A 71 -13.59 20.64 -23.35
N HIS A 72 -13.19 21.57 -22.47
CA HIS A 72 -13.29 23.00 -22.74
C HIS A 72 -11.99 23.77 -22.45
N GLY A 73 -10.86 23.07 -22.27
CA GLY A 73 -9.56 23.69 -22.07
C GLY A 73 -9.40 24.46 -20.75
N TRP A 74 -10.20 24.16 -19.71
CA TRP A 74 -9.97 24.72 -18.39
C TRP A 74 -8.66 24.20 -17.84
N GLN A 75 -7.86 25.08 -17.25
CA GLN A 75 -6.53 24.74 -16.77
C GLN A 75 -6.44 24.84 -15.26
N PHE A 76 -5.75 23.87 -14.67
CA PHE A 76 -5.59 23.73 -13.22
C PHE A 76 -4.12 23.58 -12.86
N ALA A 77 -3.68 24.33 -11.85
CA ALA A 77 -2.33 24.19 -11.28
C ALA A 77 -2.19 22.91 -10.43
N THR A 78 -0.98 22.62 -9.97
CA THR A 78 -0.67 21.43 -9.15
C THR A 78 -1.41 21.39 -7.80
N ASP A 79 -1.83 22.55 -7.29
CA ASP A 79 -2.66 22.69 -6.08
C ASP A 79 -4.17 22.66 -6.38
N GLY A 80 -4.56 22.40 -7.62
CA GLY A 80 -5.95 22.35 -8.08
C GLY A 80 -6.58 23.72 -8.36
N ALA A 81 -5.88 24.83 -8.17
CA ALA A 81 -6.39 26.15 -8.50
C ALA A 81 -6.68 26.28 -10.00
N CYS A 82 -7.86 26.79 -10.35
CA CYS A 82 -8.17 27.10 -11.75
C CYS A 82 -7.37 28.32 -12.19
N THR A 83 -6.52 28.17 -13.20
CA THR A 83 -5.65 29.22 -13.72
C THR A 83 -6.20 29.87 -14.95
N ARG A 84 -7.04 29.15 -15.74
CA ARG A 84 -7.58 29.64 -17.00
C ARG A 84 -8.93 29.02 -17.36
N VAL A 85 -9.84 29.86 -17.82
CA VAL A 85 -11.08 29.44 -18.50
C VAL A 85 -11.09 30.12 -19.88
N PRO A 86 -10.88 29.33 -20.98
CA PRO A 86 -10.81 29.91 -22.34
C PRO A 86 -12.04 30.70 -22.69
N PHE A 87 -11.86 31.73 -23.55
CA PHE A 87 -12.90 32.64 -24.04
C PHE A 87 -13.61 33.46 -22.98
N ASN A 88 -13.12 33.47 -21.74
CA ASN A 88 -13.65 34.21 -20.62
C ASN A 88 -12.59 35.16 -20.02
N SER A 89 -12.96 36.38 -19.71
CA SER A 89 -12.11 37.32 -18.97
C SER A 89 -12.52 37.30 -17.50
N LEU A 90 -11.94 36.37 -16.75
CA LEU A 90 -12.20 36.16 -15.32
C LEU A 90 -11.06 36.69 -14.46
N ASN A 91 -11.41 37.37 -13.38
CA ASN A 91 -10.43 37.80 -12.39
C ASN A 91 -10.09 36.65 -11.41
N PRO A 92 -9.00 36.78 -10.63
CA PRO A 92 -8.57 35.71 -9.68
C PRO A 92 -9.65 35.27 -8.70
N THR A 93 -10.50 36.18 -8.20
CA THR A 93 -11.59 35.85 -7.29
C THR A 93 -12.70 35.04 -7.96
N GLN A 94 -12.88 35.20 -9.25
CA GLN A 94 -13.82 34.36 -10.02
C GLN A 94 -13.23 32.99 -10.32
N LEU A 95 -11.95 32.92 -10.69
CA LEU A 95 -11.25 31.69 -10.98
C LEU A 95 -11.14 30.78 -9.73
N SER A 96 -10.91 31.36 -8.53
CA SER A 96 -10.80 30.59 -7.28
C SER A 96 -12.07 29.79 -6.92
N LYS A 97 -13.22 30.12 -7.53
CA LYS A 97 -14.46 29.33 -7.34
C LYS A 97 -14.52 28.03 -8.12
N PHE A 98 -13.55 27.80 -9.00
CA PHE A 98 -13.55 26.68 -9.94
C PHE A 98 -12.40 25.70 -9.70
N SER A 99 -11.83 25.69 -8.50
CA SER A 99 -10.74 24.78 -8.15
C SER A 99 -11.17 23.30 -8.15
N VAL A 100 -10.21 22.43 -8.41
CA VAL A 100 -10.31 20.98 -8.26
C VAL A 100 -9.69 20.59 -6.91
N VAL A 101 -10.23 19.59 -6.26
CA VAL A 101 -9.66 19.07 -5.02
C VAL A 101 -8.27 18.51 -5.30
N SER A 102 -7.27 18.96 -4.57
CA SER A 102 -5.89 18.47 -4.60
C SER A 102 -5.57 17.67 -3.34
N PHE A 103 -4.67 16.72 -3.47
CA PHE A 103 -4.23 15.87 -2.36
C PHE A 103 -2.75 16.09 -2.10
N PRO A 104 -2.32 16.14 -0.82
CA PRO A 104 -0.91 16.25 -0.48
C PRO A 104 -0.09 15.10 -1.05
N THR A 105 1.05 15.42 -1.65
CA THR A 105 1.95 14.45 -2.28
C THR A 105 3.34 14.54 -1.71
N ARG A 106 4.09 13.41 -1.77
CA ARG A 106 5.53 13.29 -1.48
C ARG A 106 6.15 12.30 -2.45
N VAL A 107 7.42 12.48 -2.77
CA VAL A 107 8.21 11.50 -3.52
C VAL A 107 9.26 10.92 -2.58
N ILE A 108 9.17 9.62 -2.31
CA ILE A 108 10.10 8.89 -1.44
C ILE A 108 10.33 7.50 -2.03
N ALA A 109 11.58 7.06 -2.07
CA ALA A 109 12.00 5.76 -2.60
C ALA A 109 11.41 5.48 -3.99
N GLY A 110 11.43 6.48 -4.88
CA GLY A 110 10.94 6.38 -6.26
C GLY A 110 9.44 6.23 -6.42
N MET A 111 8.67 6.39 -5.37
CA MET A 111 7.20 6.29 -5.39
C MET A 111 6.54 7.64 -5.12
N LEU A 112 5.42 7.89 -5.79
CA LEU A 112 4.53 8.99 -5.44
C LEU A 112 3.62 8.54 -4.30
N TRP A 113 3.71 9.24 -3.17
CA TRP A 113 2.87 9.07 -1.98
C TRP A 113 1.77 10.11 -1.97
N ILE A 114 0.57 9.69 -1.56
CA ILE A 114 -0.60 10.55 -1.44
C ILE A 114 -1.17 10.40 -0.03
N PHE A 115 -1.56 11.54 0.56
CA PHE A 115 -2.36 11.55 1.77
C PHE A 115 -3.85 11.46 1.42
N THR A 116 -4.53 10.46 1.97
CA THR A 116 -5.96 10.20 1.69
C THR A 116 -6.89 11.07 2.53
N GLY A 117 -6.59 12.35 2.60
CA GLY A 117 -7.34 13.41 3.26
C GLY A 117 -6.95 14.76 2.71
N THR A 118 -7.72 15.80 3.04
CA THR A 118 -7.48 17.18 2.59
C THR A 118 -7.11 18.12 3.73
N GLU A 119 -7.39 17.72 4.97
CA GLU A 119 -7.17 18.51 6.17
C GLU A 119 -6.38 17.70 7.21
N ASN A 120 -5.77 18.38 8.17
CA ASN A 120 -5.02 17.75 9.26
C ASN A 120 -3.98 16.73 8.78
N VAL A 121 -3.22 17.10 7.75
CA VAL A 121 -2.20 16.23 7.16
C VAL A 121 -1.20 15.79 8.22
N SER A 122 -1.21 14.48 8.52
CA SER A 122 -0.25 13.91 9.46
C SER A 122 1.15 13.92 8.86
N GLU A 123 2.16 13.91 9.72
CA GLU A 123 3.52 13.65 9.27
C GLU A 123 3.61 12.23 8.72
N LEU A 124 4.29 12.08 7.58
CA LEU A 124 4.52 10.78 6.97
C LEU A 124 5.56 10.01 7.80
N GLN A 125 5.10 8.95 8.45
CA GLN A 125 5.95 8.03 9.21
C GLN A 125 6.32 6.86 8.28
N LEU A 126 7.61 6.62 8.11
CA LEU A 126 8.13 5.54 7.27
C LEU A 126 9.30 4.83 7.97
N PRO A 127 9.51 3.54 7.68
CA PRO A 127 10.74 2.86 8.05
C PRO A 127 11.97 3.62 7.58
N SER A 128 13.01 3.69 8.42
CA SER A 128 14.28 4.37 8.07
C SER A 128 14.89 3.81 6.78
N SER A 129 14.71 2.52 6.54
CA SER A 129 15.15 1.84 5.31
C SER A 129 14.59 2.47 4.04
N LEU A 130 13.33 2.94 4.04
CA LEU A 130 12.75 3.66 2.90
C LEU A 130 13.22 5.11 2.80
N LEU A 131 13.44 5.77 3.95
CA LEU A 131 13.94 7.15 3.98
C LEU A 131 15.39 7.24 3.52
N GLU A 132 16.18 6.20 3.80
CA GLU A 132 17.60 6.09 3.44
C GLU A 132 17.82 5.30 2.14
N ALA A 133 16.74 4.85 1.50
CA ALA A 133 16.80 4.15 0.23
C ALA A 133 17.30 5.11 -0.85
N ASP A 134 18.55 5.03 -1.19
CA ASP A 134 19.09 5.61 -2.40
C ASP A 134 18.45 4.92 -3.63
N ASP A 135 18.92 5.20 -4.84
CA ASP A 135 18.33 4.67 -6.10
C ASP A 135 18.51 3.14 -6.29
N ARG A 136 18.81 2.36 -5.23
CA ARG A 136 19.06 0.90 -5.31
C ARG A 136 17.80 0.04 -5.21
N TYR A 137 16.64 0.62 -4.96
CA TYR A 137 15.38 -0.13 -4.87
C TYR A 137 14.96 -0.74 -6.21
N VAL A 138 14.20 -1.83 -6.12
CA VAL A 138 13.45 -2.42 -7.23
C VAL A 138 11.98 -2.41 -6.84
N ILE A 139 11.13 -1.88 -7.70
CA ILE A 139 9.69 -1.80 -7.47
C ILE A 139 8.98 -2.73 -8.46
N HIS A 140 8.11 -3.57 -7.94
CA HIS A 140 7.16 -4.36 -8.71
C HIS A 140 5.76 -4.17 -8.14
N HIS A 141 4.74 -4.10 -8.98
CA HIS A 141 3.37 -4.05 -8.49
C HIS A 141 2.38 -4.72 -9.44
N GLU A 142 1.33 -5.27 -8.87
CA GLU A 142 0.24 -5.92 -9.58
C GLU A 142 -1.10 -5.53 -8.96
N ILE A 143 -2.18 -5.67 -9.72
CA ILE A 143 -3.54 -5.56 -9.21
C ILE A 143 -4.03 -6.96 -8.82
N TRP A 144 -4.45 -7.11 -7.54
CA TRP A 144 -5.02 -8.33 -7.01
C TRP A 144 -6.52 -8.13 -6.73
N ASN A 145 -7.33 -9.14 -7.04
CA ASN A 145 -8.79 -9.11 -6.84
C ASN A 145 -9.16 -9.49 -5.41
N ALA A 146 -8.72 -8.70 -4.46
CA ALA A 146 -8.96 -8.91 -3.04
C ALA A 146 -8.99 -7.58 -2.28
N HIS A 147 -9.62 -7.58 -1.12
CA HIS A 147 -9.57 -6.45 -0.20
C HIS A 147 -8.16 -6.30 0.40
N TRP A 148 -7.63 -5.08 0.47
CA TRP A 148 -6.26 -4.80 0.87
C TRP A 148 -5.86 -5.38 2.24
N THR A 149 -6.82 -5.50 3.16
CA THR A 149 -6.57 -6.04 4.50
C THR A 149 -6.15 -7.51 4.48
N ARG A 150 -6.53 -8.27 3.44
CA ARG A 150 -6.16 -9.69 3.30
C ARG A 150 -4.66 -9.87 3.09
N ALA A 151 -4.02 -8.95 2.33
CA ALA A 151 -2.59 -8.99 2.11
C ALA A 151 -1.80 -8.67 3.39
N ILE A 152 -2.27 -7.73 4.21
CA ILE A 152 -1.63 -7.46 5.50
C ILE A 152 -1.82 -8.64 6.45
N ASP A 153 -3.00 -9.23 6.48
CA ASP A 153 -3.33 -10.35 7.35
C ASP A 153 -2.43 -11.58 7.08
N ILE A 154 -2.23 -11.97 5.80
CA ILE A 154 -1.35 -13.07 5.43
C ILE A 154 0.12 -12.73 5.68
N SER A 155 0.54 -11.48 5.40
CA SER A 155 1.93 -11.05 5.61
C SER A 155 2.35 -11.07 7.09
N LEU A 156 1.40 -11.00 8.01
CA LEU A 156 1.63 -11.11 9.45
C LEU A 156 1.57 -12.55 9.97
N ASP A 157 1.15 -13.49 9.14
CA ASP A 157 1.10 -14.90 9.45
C ASP A 157 2.37 -15.62 8.93
N TYR A 158 3.24 -16.03 9.83
CA TYR A 158 4.43 -16.80 9.47
C TYR A 158 4.12 -18.24 9.05
N LEU A 159 3.06 -18.81 9.61
CA LEU A 159 2.82 -20.25 9.51
C LEU A 159 2.16 -20.69 8.19
N HIS A 160 1.75 -19.75 7.34
CA HIS A 160 1.34 -20.07 5.97
C HIS A 160 2.53 -20.48 5.09
N ILE A 161 3.74 -19.94 5.37
CA ILE A 161 4.95 -20.14 4.55
C ILE A 161 5.25 -21.60 4.26
N PRO A 162 5.29 -22.50 5.25
CA PRO A 162 5.56 -23.92 5.01
C PRO A 162 4.57 -24.61 4.08
N VAL A 163 3.37 -24.12 3.98
CA VAL A 163 2.27 -24.77 3.26
C VAL A 163 2.00 -24.09 1.91
N VAL A 164 1.86 -22.78 1.91
CA VAL A 164 1.59 -22.00 0.69
C VAL A 164 2.80 -22.00 -0.23
N HIS A 165 3.99 -21.77 0.32
CA HIS A 165 5.25 -21.72 -0.44
C HIS A 165 6.05 -23.03 -0.44
N ARG A 166 5.37 -24.17 -0.25
CA ARG A 166 6.03 -25.50 -0.18
C ARG A 166 6.81 -25.88 -1.44
N ASN A 167 6.52 -25.29 -2.57
CA ASN A 167 7.18 -25.54 -3.85
C ASN A 167 8.27 -24.51 -4.19
N SER A 168 8.50 -23.55 -3.28
CA SER A 168 9.48 -22.47 -3.43
C SER A 168 10.30 -22.32 -2.15
N PHE A 169 10.47 -21.16 -1.61
CA PHE A 169 11.30 -20.87 -0.42
C PHE A 169 10.79 -21.50 0.90
N GLY A 170 9.53 -21.94 0.96
CA GLY A 170 8.96 -22.65 2.11
C GLY A 170 9.22 -24.16 2.15
N ALA A 171 9.90 -24.73 1.14
CA ALA A 171 10.07 -26.18 1.00
C ALA A 171 10.76 -26.82 2.22
N GLU A 172 11.84 -26.23 2.74
CA GLU A 172 12.54 -26.75 3.91
C GLU A 172 11.66 -26.71 5.17
N LEU A 173 10.86 -25.68 5.34
CA LEU A 173 9.91 -25.52 6.44
C LEU A 173 8.75 -26.50 6.33
N ASN A 174 8.32 -26.81 5.10
CA ASN A 174 7.30 -27.83 4.84
C ASN A 174 7.75 -29.23 5.29
N ASP A 175 8.99 -29.59 5.00
CA ASP A 175 9.60 -30.84 5.49
C ASP A 175 9.60 -30.94 7.01
N ILE A 176 9.84 -29.82 7.71
CA ILE A 176 9.79 -29.75 9.16
C ILE A 176 8.37 -29.99 9.67
N ALA A 177 7.39 -29.26 9.10
CA ALA A 177 5.98 -29.37 9.48
C ALA A 177 5.44 -30.80 9.28
N HIS A 178 5.85 -31.48 8.20
CA HIS A 178 5.49 -32.90 7.97
C HIS A 178 6.18 -33.90 8.91
N LYS A 179 7.44 -33.65 9.24
CA LYS A 179 8.17 -34.48 10.23
C LYS A 179 7.54 -34.37 11.61
N ASP A 180 7.02 -33.18 11.95
CA ASP A 180 6.32 -32.97 13.21
C ASP A 180 4.98 -33.69 13.29
N ALA A 181 4.24 -33.79 12.21
CA ALA A 181 3.02 -34.59 12.13
C ALA A 181 3.29 -36.07 12.38
N ILE A 182 4.45 -36.57 11.92
CA ILE A 182 4.91 -37.97 12.17
C ILE A 182 5.42 -38.14 13.60
N CYS A 183 6.03 -37.12 14.18
CA CYS A 183 6.54 -37.10 15.54
C CYS A 183 5.48 -36.86 16.63
N ALA A 184 4.23 -36.61 16.26
CA ALA A 184 3.11 -36.44 17.20
C ALA A 184 2.97 -37.63 18.16
N SER A 185 3.32 -38.83 17.69
CA SER A 185 3.36 -40.05 18.51
C SER A 185 4.55 -40.10 19.52
N GLN A 186 5.55 -39.22 19.37
CA GLN A 186 6.75 -39.12 20.19
C GLN A 186 6.85 -37.86 21.04
N GLN A 187 5.78 -37.01 21.09
CA GLN A 187 5.71 -35.77 21.86
C GLN A 187 6.80 -34.74 21.53
N ARG A 188 7.30 -34.68 20.30
CA ARG A 188 8.24 -33.65 19.81
C ARG A 188 7.59 -32.87 18.68
N PHE A 189 6.87 -31.80 19.04
CA PHE A 189 6.31 -30.90 18.08
C PHE A 189 7.25 -29.69 17.84
N ALA A 190 7.34 -29.21 16.58
CA ALA A 190 7.82 -27.85 16.34
C ALA A 190 6.77 -26.90 16.88
N ILE A 191 7.17 -26.07 17.81
CA ILE A 191 6.30 -25.07 18.40
C ILE A 191 6.81 -23.72 17.93
N ALA A 192 5.93 -22.97 17.26
CA ALA A 192 6.21 -21.60 16.93
C ALA A 192 6.27 -20.74 18.21
N GLN A 193 7.36 -20.03 18.38
CA GLN A 193 7.53 -19.03 19.41
C GLN A 193 7.36 -17.66 18.77
N ILE A 194 6.27 -16.98 19.11
CA ILE A 194 5.93 -15.66 18.59
C ILE A 194 6.09 -14.65 19.70
N SER A 195 6.88 -13.61 19.47
CA SER A 195 6.91 -12.43 20.31
C SER A 195 6.49 -11.21 19.55
N ILE A 196 5.69 -10.34 20.17
CA ILE A 196 5.13 -9.15 19.54
C ILE A 196 5.48 -7.94 20.38
N THR A 197 6.25 -7.02 19.80
CA THR A 197 6.62 -5.73 20.37
C THR A 197 5.84 -4.63 19.68
N ALA A 198 5.11 -3.81 20.44
CA ALA A 198 4.45 -2.63 19.90
C ALA A 198 5.48 -1.56 19.53
N THR A 199 5.33 -0.94 18.38
CA THR A 199 6.09 0.23 17.93
C THR A 199 5.20 1.49 17.94
N ALA A 200 5.76 2.64 17.62
CA ALA A 200 5.01 3.90 17.57
C ALA A 200 3.92 3.89 16.49
N ASP A 201 4.16 3.17 15.40
CA ASP A 201 3.34 3.14 14.18
C ASP A 201 2.87 1.73 13.79
N GLY A 202 3.01 0.73 14.69
CA GLY A 202 2.60 -0.63 14.37
C GLY A 202 3.10 -1.67 15.36
N MET A 203 3.79 -2.70 14.85
CA MET A 203 4.39 -3.74 15.67
C MET A 203 5.50 -4.48 14.93
N THR A 204 6.46 -4.98 15.69
CA THR A 204 7.45 -5.98 15.28
C THR A 204 7.02 -7.35 15.79
N VAL A 205 6.97 -8.32 14.90
CA VAL A 205 6.65 -9.72 15.19
C VAL A 205 7.89 -10.56 14.94
N THR A 206 8.44 -11.17 15.99
CA THR A 206 9.55 -12.12 15.84
C THR A 206 9.00 -13.54 15.94
N ASN A 207 9.23 -14.33 14.89
CA ASN A 207 8.81 -15.72 14.80
C ASN A 207 10.04 -16.63 14.80
N ARG A 208 10.03 -17.63 15.66
CA ARG A 208 11.05 -18.68 15.70
C ARG A 208 10.39 -20.04 15.86
N LEU A 209 10.89 -21.02 15.14
CA LEU A 209 10.59 -22.41 15.46
C LEU A 209 11.65 -22.90 16.44
N ASN A 210 11.23 -23.66 17.46
CA ASN A 210 12.15 -24.23 18.46
C ASN A 210 13.18 -25.20 17.85
N THR A 211 12.99 -25.61 16.59
CA THR A 211 13.82 -26.53 15.84
C THR A 211 14.79 -25.86 14.86
N LEU A 212 14.66 -24.53 14.66
CA LEU A 212 15.50 -23.76 13.73
C LEU A 212 16.32 -22.69 14.44
N PRO A 213 17.60 -22.49 14.04
CA PRO A 213 18.46 -21.47 14.61
C PRO A 213 18.07 -20.05 14.13
N SER A 214 17.48 -19.94 12.94
CA SER A 214 17.08 -18.67 12.31
C SER A 214 15.64 -18.31 12.65
N GLY A 215 15.37 -17.03 12.71
CA GLY A 215 14.03 -16.47 12.90
C GLY A 215 13.63 -15.59 11.73
N ILE A 216 12.36 -15.23 11.72
CA ILE A 216 11.80 -14.22 10.83
C ILE A 216 11.29 -13.08 11.68
N GLU A 217 11.66 -11.87 11.31
CA GLU A 217 11.11 -10.66 11.87
C GLU A 217 10.21 -9.98 10.83
N ILE A 218 9.01 -9.64 11.26
CA ILE A 218 8.01 -8.99 10.43
C ILE A 218 7.65 -7.68 11.11
N ASP A 219 7.94 -6.56 10.45
CA ASP A 219 7.54 -5.24 10.91
C ASP A 219 6.30 -4.80 10.16
N TRP A 220 5.24 -4.52 10.89
CA TRP A 220 4.06 -3.88 10.32
C TRP A 220 4.05 -2.41 10.69
N HIS A 221 4.04 -1.57 9.66
CA HIS A 221 3.88 -0.12 9.75
C HIS A 221 2.49 0.28 9.25
N GLN A 222 1.75 0.93 10.11
CA GLN A 222 0.40 1.41 9.78
C GLN A 222 0.43 2.41 8.61
N PRO A 223 -0.58 2.35 7.73
CA PRO A 223 -1.68 1.39 7.74
C PRO A 223 -1.40 0.08 7.00
N ASN A 224 -0.57 0.12 5.94
CA ASN A 224 -0.56 -0.90 4.89
C ASN A 224 0.83 -1.32 4.41
N ASN A 225 1.86 -1.11 5.22
CA ASN A 225 3.22 -1.56 4.91
C ASN A 225 3.64 -2.72 5.83
N VAL A 226 4.20 -3.76 5.26
CA VAL A 226 4.87 -4.85 5.98
C VAL A 226 6.30 -4.98 5.45
N VAL A 227 7.25 -5.07 6.37
CA VAL A 227 8.67 -5.31 6.07
C VAL A 227 9.01 -6.71 6.54
N LEU A 228 9.64 -7.49 5.68
CA LEU A 228 10.06 -8.84 6.00
C LEU A 228 11.57 -8.88 6.15
N ASN A 229 12.05 -9.20 7.35
CA ASN A 229 13.45 -9.36 7.65
C ASN A 229 13.74 -10.84 7.95
N LEU A 230 14.46 -11.47 7.04
CA LEU A 230 14.86 -12.87 7.13
C LEU A 230 16.35 -12.92 7.47
N ASP A 231 16.70 -13.67 8.53
CA ASP A 231 18.08 -13.87 8.93
C ASP A 231 18.93 -14.39 7.75
N GLY A 232 19.97 -13.65 7.37
CA GLY A 232 20.87 -14.00 6.27
C GLY A 232 20.37 -13.64 4.88
N MET A 233 19.17 -13.08 4.73
CA MET A 233 18.70 -12.56 3.45
C MET A 233 19.39 -11.23 3.13
N PRO A 234 19.97 -11.08 1.94
CA PRO A 234 20.67 -9.84 1.56
C PRO A 234 19.73 -8.76 1.03
N LEU A 235 18.42 -8.98 1.09
CA LEU A 235 17.36 -8.10 0.62
C LEU A 235 16.40 -7.79 1.75
N LEU A 236 15.87 -6.57 1.77
CA LEU A 236 14.82 -6.12 2.68
C LEU A 236 13.56 -5.79 1.87
N PRO A 237 12.62 -6.72 1.77
CA PRO A 237 11.36 -6.48 1.06
C PRO A 237 10.37 -5.68 1.90
N HIS A 238 9.78 -4.67 1.28
CA HIS A 238 8.63 -3.93 1.74
C HIS A 238 7.42 -4.29 0.89
N PHE A 239 6.33 -4.67 1.53
CA PHE A 239 5.06 -4.98 0.89
C PHE A 239 4.05 -3.90 1.23
N PHE A 240 3.39 -3.35 0.21
CA PHE A 240 2.32 -2.39 0.38
C PHE A 240 1.02 -2.95 -0.20
N ALA A 241 -0.01 -3.01 0.63
CA ALA A 241 -1.36 -3.35 0.20
C ALA A 241 -2.17 -2.07 0.01
N ILE A 242 -2.19 -1.54 -1.21
CA ILE A 242 -2.77 -0.24 -1.54
C ILE A 242 -4.21 -0.43 -1.99
N PRO A 243 -5.23 0.07 -1.27
CA PRO A 243 -6.62 -0.11 -1.64
C PRO A 243 -6.93 0.59 -2.96
N ILE A 244 -7.46 -0.13 -3.95
CA ILE A 244 -8.10 0.46 -5.13
C ILE A 244 -9.57 0.69 -4.80
N ASN A 245 -10.28 -0.39 -4.48
CA ASN A 245 -11.69 -0.37 -4.04
C ASN A 245 -11.97 -1.54 -3.08
N ALA A 246 -13.23 -1.81 -2.80
CA ALA A 246 -13.61 -2.88 -1.86
C ALA A 246 -13.25 -4.30 -2.32
N GLN A 247 -12.99 -4.51 -3.61
CA GLN A 247 -12.69 -5.82 -4.21
C GLN A 247 -11.28 -5.91 -4.80
N GLN A 248 -10.56 -4.79 -4.90
CA GLN A 248 -9.26 -4.75 -5.55
C GLN A 248 -8.26 -3.94 -4.75
N MET A 249 -7.02 -4.40 -4.78
CA MET A 249 -5.86 -3.67 -4.28
C MET A 249 -4.73 -3.69 -5.30
N ARG A 250 -3.83 -2.72 -5.19
CA ARG A 250 -2.50 -2.81 -5.79
C ARG A 250 -1.56 -3.40 -4.73
N PHE A 251 -1.02 -4.56 -5.01
CA PHE A 251 0.06 -5.12 -4.20
C PHE A 251 1.39 -4.62 -4.78
N MET A 252 2.12 -3.86 -3.99
CA MET A 252 3.40 -3.27 -4.42
C MET A 252 4.52 -3.81 -3.54
N GLN A 253 5.58 -4.27 -4.18
CA GLN A 253 6.80 -4.78 -3.56
C GLN A 253 7.93 -3.80 -3.84
N VAL A 254 8.57 -3.31 -2.80
CA VAL A 254 9.77 -2.47 -2.88
C VAL A 254 10.91 -3.23 -2.23
N ILE A 255 11.84 -3.68 -3.03
CA ILE A 255 12.96 -4.50 -2.57
C ILE A 255 14.20 -3.63 -2.43
N LEU A 256 14.74 -3.57 -1.23
CA LEU A 256 15.96 -2.84 -0.91
C LEU A 256 17.10 -3.85 -0.71
N PRO A 257 18.17 -3.82 -1.52
CA PRO A 257 19.38 -4.55 -1.22
C PRO A 257 20.04 -4.02 0.05
N ASN A 258 20.50 -4.93 0.91
CA ASN A 258 21.26 -4.53 2.10
C ASN A 258 22.56 -3.77 1.71
N PRO A 259 23.10 -2.91 2.58
CA PRO A 259 24.32 -2.18 2.29
C PRO A 259 25.46 -3.10 1.83
N GLY A 260 26.08 -2.74 0.70
CA GLY A 260 27.19 -3.51 0.10
C GLY A 260 26.77 -4.68 -0.79
N VAL A 261 25.48 -4.94 -0.96
CA VAL A 261 24.96 -5.96 -1.85
C VAL A 261 24.76 -5.39 -3.25
N ASP A 262 25.31 -6.07 -4.27
CA ASP A 262 25.05 -5.73 -5.67
C ASP A 262 23.65 -6.21 -6.09
N ARG A 263 22.77 -5.26 -6.43
CA ARG A 263 21.40 -5.58 -6.88
C ARG A 263 21.38 -6.48 -8.12
N ASN A 264 22.39 -6.44 -8.96
CA ASN A 264 22.45 -7.25 -10.18
C ASN A 264 22.80 -8.72 -9.92
N SER A 265 23.17 -9.05 -8.66
CA SER A 265 23.43 -10.44 -8.26
C SER A 265 22.17 -11.26 -7.99
N PHE A 266 20.97 -10.68 -8.05
CA PHE A 266 19.70 -11.32 -7.75
C PHE A 266 18.80 -11.42 -8.97
N ASN A 267 18.11 -12.54 -9.07
CA ASN A 267 16.95 -12.68 -9.96
C ASN A 267 15.68 -12.25 -9.20
N PHE A 268 15.26 -11.01 -9.41
CA PHE A 268 14.05 -10.48 -8.78
C PHE A 268 12.76 -11.13 -9.30
N ASP A 269 12.75 -11.67 -10.53
CA ASP A 269 11.57 -12.33 -11.09
C ASP A 269 11.17 -13.55 -10.26
N ASP A 270 12.13 -14.33 -9.76
CA ASP A 270 11.85 -15.47 -8.89
C ASP A 270 11.26 -15.00 -7.54
N PHE A 271 11.72 -13.86 -7.03
CA PHE A 271 11.18 -13.27 -5.81
C PHE A 271 9.74 -12.79 -6.01
N PHE A 272 9.47 -12.08 -7.11
CA PHE A 272 8.13 -11.61 -7.42
C PHE A 272 7.17 -12.76 -7.72
N ALA A 273 7.66 -13.82 -8.38
CA ALA A 273 6.86 -15.01 -8.66
C ALA A 273 6.38 -15.72 -7.38
N ALA A 274 7.14 -15.66 -6.29
CA ALA A 274 6.74 -16.25 -5.03
C ALA A 274 5.45 -15.63 -4.45
N SER A 275 5.19 -14.36 -4.71
CA SER A 275 3.96 -13.69 -4.28
C SER A 275 2.69 -14.17 -4.99
N LEU A 276 2.83 -14.89 -6.12
CA LEU A 276 1.67 -15.47 -6.84
C LEU A 276 0.99 -16.58 -6.04
N ASP A 277 1.74 -17.30 -5.19
CA ASP A 277 1.17 -18.29 -4.29
C ASP A 277 0.24 -17.60 -3.27
N ASP A 278 0.70 -16.49 -2.68
CA ASP A 278 -0.09 -15.67 -1.76
C ASP A 278 -1.30 -15.08 -2.45
N ARG A 279 -1.14 -14.55 -3.67
CA ARG A 279 -2.24 -14.01 -4.46
C ARG A 279 -3.36 -15.01 -4.61
N THR A 280 -3.02 -16.27 -4.95
CA THR A 280 -4.01 -17.35 -5.12
C THR A 280 -4.83 -17.57 -3.84
N MET A 281 -4.18 -17.57 -2.68
CA MET A 281 -4.86 -17.73 -1.39
C MET A 281 -5.71 -16.52 -1.06
N ILE A 282 -5.19 -15.32 -1.22
CA ILE A 282 -5.85 -14.06 -0.90
C ILE A 282 -7.08 -13.83 -1.79
N GLU A 283 -6.98 -14.04 -3.10
CA GLU A 283 -8.08 -13.88 -4.05
C GLU A 283 -9.21 -14.91 -3.84
N SER A 284 -8.92 -16.03 -3.18
CA SER A 284 -9.94 -17.02 -2.79
C SER A 284 -10.81 -16.57 -1.60
N GLN A 285 -10.38 -15.52 -0.87
CA GLN A 285 -11.06 -15.03 0.32
C GLN A 285 -11.99 -13.86 -0.02
N ILE A 286 -13.19 -13.86 0.53
CA ILE A 286 -14.20 -12.85 0.21
C ILE A 286 -14.12 -11.66 1.16
N GLY A 287 -14.10 -10.45 0.59
CA GLY A 287 -14.20 -9.18 1.32
C GLY A 287 -13.04 -8.89 2.26
N GLU A 288 -13.26 -7.95 3.17
CA GLU A 288 -12.27 -7.56 4.18
C GLU A 288 -11.97 -8.67 5.21
N VAL A 289 -10.90 -8.53 5.98
CA VAL A 289 -10.63 -9.45 7.10
C VAL A 289 -11.82 -9.50 8.07
N PRO A 290 -12.19 -10.69 8.58
CA PRO A 290 -13.28 -10.81 9.54
C PRO A 290 -12.91 -10.13 10.87
N ASN A 291 -13.93 -9.72 11.62
CA ASN A 291 -13.74 -9.24 12.97
C ASN A 291 -13.12 -10.33 13.86
N THR A 292 -12.37 -9.95 14.88
CA THR A 292 -11.73 -10.90 15.81
C THR A 292 -12.71 -11.74 16.64
N THR A 293 -13.97 -11.41 16.61
CA THR A 293 -15.06 -12.22 17.22
C THR A 293 -15.59 -13.31 16.29
N GLU A 294 -15.14 -13.31 15.05
CA GLU A 294 -15.55 -14.25 14.00
C GLU A 294 -14.46 -15.28 13.72
N GLY A 295 -14.84 -16.52 13.50
CA GLY A 295 -13.91 -17.61 13.17
C GLY A 295 -13.30 -18.31 14.40
N CYS A 296 -12.36 -19.22 14.11
CA CYS A 296 -11.61 -19.96 15.12
C CYS A 296 -10.18 -19.44 15.11
N HIS A 297 -9.62 -19.20 16.29
CA HIS A 297 -8.29 -18.64 16.44
C HIS A 297 -7.41 -19.51 17.34
N VAL A 298 -6.13 -19.52 17.01
CA VAL A 298 -5.10 -20.20 17.82
C VAL A 298 -4.07 -19.14 18.29
N PRO A 299 -3.24 -19.45 19.29
CA PRO A 299 -2.29 -18.46 19.83
C PRO A 299 -1.35 -17.83 18.80
N THR A 300 -1.04 -18.56 17.73
CA THR A 300 -0.17 -18.10 16.63
C THR A 300 -0.81 -17.06 15.72
N ASP A 301 -2.13 -16.88 15.79
CA ASP A 301 -2.85 -15.86 15.00
C ASP A 301 -2.78 -14.45 15.64
N GLU A 302 -2.19 -14.30 16.82
CA GLU A 302 -2.19 -13.04 17.57
C GLU A 302 -1.66 -11.83 16.76
N PRO A 303 -0.64 -11.91 15.91
CA PRO A 303 -0.22 -10.79 15.06
C PRO A 303 -1.35 -10.31 14.14
N SER A 304 -1.98 -11.21 13.39
CA SER A 304 -3.12 -10.93 12.52
C SER A 304 -4.31 -10.38 13.32
N LEU A 305 -4.58 -10.94 14.50
CA LEU A 305 -5.67 -10.44 15.37
C LEU A 305 -5.40 -9.02 15.90
N ARG A 306 -4.14 -8.64 16.14
CA ARG A 306 -3.79 -7.25 16.50
C ARG A 306 -4.04 -6.29 15.36
N PHE A 307 -3.65 -6.65 14.13
CA PHE A 307 -3.96 -5.88 12.93
C PHE A 307 -5.48 -5.73 12.76
N ARG A 308 -6.25 -6.82 12.83
CA ARG A 308 -7.72 -6.78 12.70
C ARG A 308 -8.36 -5.87 13.75
N ARG A 309 -7.94 -5.95 15.03
CA ARG A 309 -8.43 -5.05 16.08
C ARG A 309 -8.13 -3.57 15.76
N TRP A 310 -6.92 -3.28 15.28
CA TRP A 310 -6.56 -1.93 14.85
C TRP A 310 -7.43 -1.47 13.66
N TYR A 311 -7.58 -2.30 12.65
CA TYR A 311 -8.37 -1.99 11.45
C TYR A 311 -9.80 -1.61 11.81
N TYR A 312 -10.48 -2.43 12.61
CA TYR A 312 -11.87 -2.14 13.01
C TYR A 312 -12.01 -0.94 13.93
N ARG A 313 -11.03 -0.67 14.80
CA ARG A 313 -11.05 0.47 15.73
C ARG A 313 -10.66 1.78 15.08
N THR A 314 -9.79 1.76 14.08
CA THR A 314 -9.21 2.96 13.48
C THR A 314 -9.80 3.23 12.12
N VAL A 315 -9.63 2.33 11.15
CA VAL A 315 -10.04 2.57 9.77
C VAL A 315 -11.57 2.53 9.64
N LYS A 316 -12.20 1.47 10.12
CA LYS A 316 -13.68 1.32 10.03
C LYS A 316 -14.44 2.36 10.83
N LYS A 317 -13.95 2.74 12.00
CA LYS A 317 -14.57 3.80 12.79
C LYS A 317 -14.49 5.14 12.09
N GLN A 318 -13.33 5.52 11.55
CA GLN A 318 -13.16 6.76 10.77
C GLN A 318 -14.04 6.76 9.52
N SER A 319 -14.15 5.61 8.82
CA SER A 319 -15.04 5.46 7.67
C SER A 319 -16.49 5.77 8.01
N ILE A 320 -16.99 5.26 9.13
CA ILE A 320 -18.36 5.52 9.60
C ILE A 320 -18.56 6.99 9.95
N GLU A 321 -17.60 7.61 10.64
CA GLU A 321 -17.67 9.03 11.01
C GLU A 321 -17.64 9.93 9.76
N THR A 322 -16.85 9.58 8.74
CA THR A 322 -16.82 10.30 7.46
C THR A 322 -18.16 10.25 6.73
N ILE A 323 -18.79 9.06 6.65
CA ILE A 323 -20.09 8.89 6.00
C ILE A 323 -21.19 9.70 6.74
N GLN A 324 -21.17 9.67 8.07
CA GLN A 324 -22.17 10.41 8.87
C GLN A 324 -21.98 11.94 8.79
N GLY A 325 -20.73 12.42 8.68
CA GLY A 325 -20.40 13.82 8.52
C GLY A 325 -20.81 14.41 7.17
N THR A 326 -20.81 13.60 6.10
CA THR A 326 -21.21 14.02 4.74
C THR A 326 -22.73 14.06 4.53
N SER A 327 -23.52 13.43 5.42
CA SER A 327 -24.99 13.40 5.32
C SER A 327 -25.69 14.61 5.97
N VAL A 328 -24.96 15.59 6.49
CA VAL A 328 -25.51 16.76 7.23
C VAL A 328 -25.30 18.10 6.50
N ASN A 329 -24.80 18.12 5.26
CA ASN A 329 -24.62 19.36 4.48
C ASN A 329 -25.41 19.33 3.16
#